data_d1009ee68358180b8434fc62df4bedbc
#
_entry.id   d1009ee68358180b8434fc62df4bedbc
#
_cell.length_a   1.000
_cell.length_b   1.000
_cell.length_c   1.000
_cell.angle_alpha   90.00
_cell.angle_beta   90.00
_cell.angle_gamma   90.00
#
_symmetry.space_group_name_H-M   'P 1'
#
loop_
_entity.id
_entity.type
_entity.pdbx_description
1 polymer ?
#
loop_
_entity_poly.entity_id
_entity_poly.type
_entity_poly.pdbx_seq_one_letter_code
_entity_poly.pdbx_strand_id
1 'polypeptide(L)'
;MSAVNIPSNTESIDTSAFKNCLNIKDINIPDSTVQIGNQAFYNCSNLENLTVGNNIQDFGTDVFTGCQNLALINYNSSKIPDSLFSNCGNLQTLILGNKVENILENAFSDCYKLNKVFISKSIVEIENGAFKNCSSIATTEYEGSETDLEEVYIGTDNENLINAINYNSPLFAPEDITITNPTITKKETENQWNFTIDVEQPYIGCNVYVAIYDNSGILLNANKVPFELYNNTVISVDKNSNAQYAKIFVWINDMQPITTSEEISLIN
;
A
#
# COMPACT_ATOMS: atom_id res chain seq x y z
N MET A 1 -14.12 6.93 -15.88
CA MET A 1 -13.12 5.89 -15.54
C MET A 1 -12.76 6.12 -14.08
N SER A 2 -12.98 5.14 -13.22
CA SER A 2 -12.70 5.23 -11.78
C SER A 2 -11.33 4.67 -11.40
N ALA A 3 -10.68 3.92 -12.26
CA ALA A 3 -9.33 3.40 -12.06
C ALA A 3 -8.45 3.72 -13.27
N VAL A 4 -7.22 4.12 -13.00
CA VAL A 4 -6.15 4.27 -13.99
C VAL A 4 -5.13 3.18 -13.70
N ASN A 5 -4.86 2.37 -14.72
CA ASN A 5 -3.80 1.38 -14.64
C ASN A 5 -2.54 1.95 -15.29
N ILE A 6 -1.51 2.22 -14.48
CA ILE A 6 -0.19 2.58 -14.98
C ILE A 6 0.53 1.27 -15.34
N PRO A 7 0.97 1.11 -16.60
CA PRO A 7 1.62 -0.13 -17.02
C PRO A 7 2.85 -0.46 -16.18
N SER A 8 3.05 -1.75 -15.88
CA SER A 8 4.13 -2.22 -14.99
C SER A 8 5.56 -1.98 -15.51
N ASN A 9 5.71 -1.51 -16.74
CA ASN A 9 6.99 -1.12 -17.35
C ASN A 9 7.14 0.41 -17.51
N THR A 10 6.29 1.21 -16.85
CA THR A 10 6.37 2.68 -16.90
C THR A 10 7.58 3.16 -16.12
N GLU A 11 8.53 3.79 -16.78
CA GLU A 11 9.74 4.34 -16.18
C GLU A 11 9.58 5.77 -15.68
N SER A 12 8.71 6.56 -16.31
CA SER A 12 8.45 7.94 -15.92
C SER A 12 6.99 8.33 -16.07
N ILE A 13 6.54 9.23 -15.20
CA ILE A 13 5.24 9.90 -15.29
C ILE A 13 5.51 11.37 -15.54
N ASP A 14 5.08 11.86 -16.68
CA ASP A 14 5.40 13.22 -17.14
C ASP A 14 4.70 14.31 -16.30
N THR A 15 5.23 15.54 -16.43
CA THR A 15 4.63 16.74 -15.84
C THR A 15 3.15 16.85 -16.21
N SER A 16 2.28 16.98 -15.19
CA SER A 16 0.84 17.15 -15.32
C SER A 16 0.10 15.97 -16.00
N ALA A 17 0.68 14.78 -16.10
CA ALA A 17 0.13 13.64 -16.83
C ALA A 17 -1.31 13.29 -16.41
N PHE A 18 -1.62 13.40 -15.10
CA PHE A 18 -2.95 13.14 -14.54
C PHE A 18 -3.54 14.36 -13.83
N LYS A 19 -3.03 15.56 -14.11
CA LYS A 19 -3.54 16.78 -13.50
C LYS A 19 -5.03 16.97 -13.71
N ASN A 20 -5.78 17.27 -12.64
CA ASN A 20 -7.23 17.43 -12.62
C ASN A 20 -8.02 16.18 -13.06
N CYS A 21 -7.47 15.00 -12.90
CA CYS A 21 -8.19 13.76 -13.14
C CYS A 21 -9.14 13.45 -11.96
N LEU A 22 -10.28 14.16 -11.94
CA LEU A 22 -11.22 14.14 -10.80
C LEU A 22 -11.94 12.80 -10.59
N ASN A 23 -11.85 11.84 -11.52
CA ASN A 23 -12.56 10.57 -11.40
C ASN A 23 -11.65 9.40 -10.97
N ILE A 24 -10.37 9.66 -10.75
CA ILE A 24 -9.43 8.63 -10.29
C ILE A 24 -9.61 8.44 -8.78
N LYS A 25 -9.81 7.18 -8.36
CA LYS A 25 -9.92 6.80 -6.96
C LYS A 25 -8.68 6.09 -6.45
N ASP A 26 -8.08 5.27 -7.29
CA ASP A 26 -6.96 4.41 -6.94
C ASP A 26 -5.82 4.61 -7.93
N ILE A 27 -4.62 4.78 -7.44
CA ILE A 27 -3.37 4.86 -8.22
C ILE A 27 -2.36 3.87 -7.64
N ASN A 28 -1.82 3.03 -8.51
CA ASN A 28 -0.67 2.21 -8.22
C ASN A 28 0.48 2.65 -9.15
N ILE A 29 1.53 3.23 -8.57
CA ILE A 29 2.75 3.62 -9.27
C ILE A 29 3.70 2.42 -9.20
N PRO A 30 4.06 1.81 -10.36
CA PRO A 30 4.83 0.57 -10.36
C PRO A 30 6.29 0.76 -9.97
N ASP A 31 6.94 -0.33 -9.58
CA ASP A 31 8.36 -0.36 -9.20
C ASP A 31 9.32 0.03 -10.33
N SER A 32 8.89 -0.06 -11.58
CA SER A 32 9.67 0.40 -12.75
C SER A 32 9.80 1.91 -12.84
N THR A 33 8.89 2.66 -12.14
CA THR A 33 8.87 4.13 -12.22
C THR A 33 10.02 4.70 -11.38
N VAL A 34 10.85 5.52 -12.01
CA VAL A 34 11.99 6.20 -11.38
C VAL A 34 11.79 7.70 -11.24
N GLN A 35 10.86 8.28 -12.01
CA GLN A 35 10.62 9.72 -12.02
C GLN A 35 9.14 10.06 -12.12
N ILE A 36 8.71 11.05 -11.32
CA ILE A 36 7.38 11.65 -11.37
C ILE A 36 7.52 13.15 -11.56
N GLY A 37 6.99 13.67 -12.67
CA GLY A 37 7.08 15.07 -13.05
C GLY A 37 6.22 16.00 -12.20
N ASN A 38 6.46 17.31 -12.32
CA ASN A 38 5.74 18.34 -11.59
C ASN A 38 4.22 18.20 -11.78
N GLN A 39 3.47 18.31 -10.69
CA GLN A 39 2.00 18.30 -10.74
C GLN A 39 1.38 17.07 -11.41
N ALA A 40 2.08 15.94 -11.47
CA ALA A 40 1.62 14.77 -12.20
C ALA A 40 0.22 14.31 -11.78
N PHE A 41 -0.13 14.38 -10.50
CA PHE A 41 -1.44 14.05 -9.93
C PHE A 41 -2.11 15.25 -9.24
N TYR A 42 -1.70 16.47 -9.60
CA TYR A 42 -2.24 17.68 -8.99
C TYR A 42 -3.77 17.73 -9.10
N ASN A 43 -4.44 18.00 -7.97
CA ASN A 43 -5.89 18.13 -7.89
C ASN A 43 -6.68 16.89 -8.38
N CYS A 44 -6.14 15.69 -8.18
CA CYS A 44 -6.89 14.44 -8.27
C CYS A 44 -7.78 14.31 -7.02
N SER A 45 -8.78 15.17 -6.90
CA SER A 45 -9.52 15.39 -5.64
C SER A 45 -10.31 14.18 -5.14
N ASN A 46 -10.62 13.19 -5.99
CA ASN A 46 -11.27 11.95 -5.60
C ASN A 46 -10.32 10.77 -5.43
N LEU A 47 -8.99 10.99 -5.50
CA LEU A 47 -8.01 9.96 -5.20
C LEU A 47 -8.13 9.57 -3.71
N GLU A 48 -8.47 8.31 -3.47
CA GLU A 48 -8.68 7.72 -2.14
C GLU A 48 -7.48 6.88 -1.71
N ASN A 49 -6.91 6.09 -2.64
CA ASN A 49 -5.81 5.15 -2.36
C ASN A 49 -4.63 5.39 -3.28
N LEU A 50 -3.44 5.44 -2.69
CA LEU A 50 -2.18 5.61 -3.42
C LEU A 50 -1.17 4.56 -2.97
N THR A 51 -0.63 3.82 -3.94
CA THR A 51 0.54 2.95 -3.76
C THR A 51 1.70 3.52 -4.56
N VAL A 52 2.85 3.68 -3.91
CA VAL A 52 4.09 4.18 -4.52
C VAL A 52 5.14 3.07 -4.50
N GLY A 53 5.63 2.71 -5.68
CA GLY A 53 6.64 1.66 -5.86
C GLY A 53 8.02 2.00 -5.29
N ASN A 54 8.95 1.06 -5.41
CA ASN A 54 10.20 0.99 -4.67
C ASN A 54 11.32 1.89 -5.16
N ASN A 55 11.24 2.40 -6.40
CA ASN A 55 12.42 2.91 -7.10
C ASN A 55 12.33 4.37 -7.52
N ILE A 56 11.37 5.14 -6.99
CA ILE A 56 11.27 6.57 -7.32
C ILE A 56 12.51 7.29 -6.79
N GLN A 57 13.24 7.93 -7.69
CA GLN A 57 14.43 8.74 -7.38
C GLN A 57 14.12 10.23 -7.37
N ASP A 58 13.25 10.67 -8.29
CA ASP A 58 12.92 12.07 -8.46
C ASP A 58 11.41 12.30 -8.40
N PHE A 59 11.01 13.17 -7.49
CA PHE A 59 9.66 13.75 -7.45
C PHE A 59 9.71 15.20 -7.90
N GLY A 60 8.80 15.58 -8.79
CA GLY A 60 8.55 16.97 -9.10
C GLY A 60 7.86 17.71 -7.95
N THR A 61 7.57 18.98 -8.15
CA THR A 61 6.84 19.82 -7.21
C THR A 61 5.32 19.57 -7.31
N ASP A 62 4.60 19.73 -6.21
CA ASP A 62 3.14 19.70 -6.13
C ASP A 62 2.49 18.41 -6.66
N VAL A 63 3.20 17.28 -6.62
CA VAL A 63 2.75 16.05 -7.28
C VAL A 63 1.36 15.63 -6.82
N PHE A 64 1.09 15.61 -5.52
CA PHE A 64 -0.20 15.21 -4.93
C PHE A 64 -0.97 16.37 -4.29
N THR A 65 -0.56 17.60 -4.55
CA THR A 65 -1.27 18.78 -4.03
C THR A 65 -2.71 18.80 -4.52
N GLY A 66 -3.66 18.95 -3.59
CA GLY A 66 -5.10 18.95 -3.90
C GLY A 66 -5.74 17.56 -3.98
N CYS A 67 -5.05 16.48 -3.64
CA CYS A 67 -5.62 15.14 -3.48
C CYS A 67 -6.36 15.04 -2.12
N GLN A 68 -7.43 15.80 -1.96
CA GLN A 68 -8.09 16.02 -0.66
C GLN A 68 -8.77 14.78 -0.07
N ASN A 69 -9.15 13.80 -0.89
CA ASN A 69 -9.80 12.58 -0.45
C ASN A 69 -8.83 11.41 -0.20
N LEU A 70 -7.53 11.66 -0.34
CA LEU A 70 -6.53 10.62 -0.10
C LEU A 70 -6.64 10.11 1.35
N ALA A 71 -7.03 8.85 1.47
CA ALA A 71 -7.33 8.20 2.75
C ALA A 71 -6.29 7.17 3.15
N LEU A 72 -5.67 6.52 2.16
CA LEU A 72 -4.64 5.50 2.34
C LEU A 72 -3.44 5.80 1.44
N ILE A 73 -2.25 5.82 2.03
CA ILE A 73 -0.98 5.87 1.32
C ILE A 73 -0.16 4.65 1.70
N ASN A 74 0.28 3.92 0.68
CA ASN A 74 1.36 2.96 0.78
C ASN A 74 2.58 3.49 0.05
N TYR A 75 3.66 3.68 0.77
CA TYR A 75 4.87 4.29 0.25
C TYR A 75 6.08 3.38 0.52
N ASN A 76 6.80 3.02 -0.53
CA ASN A 76 7.96 2.12 -0.37
C ASN A 76 9.22 2.58 -1.14
N SER A 77 9.30 3.84 -1.55
CA SER A 77 10.56 4.40 -2.07
C SER A 77 11.41 4.94 -0.92
N SER A 78 12.73 5.05 -1.12
CA SER A 78 13.68 5.32 -0.03
C SER A 78 13.50 6.66 0.69
N LYS A 79 12.95 7.65 0.00
CA LYS A 79 12.82 9.02 0.50
C LYS A 79 11.44 9.59 0.24
N ILE A 80 10.83 10.18 1.25
CA ILE A 80 9.60 10.96 1.12
C ILE A 80 10.00 12.44 1.10
N PRO A 81 9.83 13.13 -0.05
CA PRO A 81 10.21 14.53 -0.22
C PRO A 81 9.49 15.51 0.72
N ASP A 82 10.08 16.70 0.85
CA ASP A 82 9.49 17.82 1.58
C ASP A 82 8.05 18.06 1.15
N SER A 83 7.15 18.15 2.11
CA SER A 83 5.76 18.54 1.92
C SER A 83 4.96 17.72 0.90
N LEU A 84 5.45 16.55 0.46
CA LEU A 84 4.84 15.75 -0.62
C LEU A 84 3.36 15.44 -0.39
N PHE A 85 2.98 15.16 0.85
CA PHE A 85 1.62 14.84 1.28
C PHE A 85 1.07 15.84 2.31
N SER A 86 1.67 17.01 2.39
CA SER A 86 1.18 18.07 3.29
C SER A 86 -0.28 18.42 2.97
N ASN A 87 -1.08 18.68 4.01
CA ASN A 87 -2.51 18.97 3.89
C ASN A 87 -3.38 17.85 3.29
N CYS A 88 -2.94 16.60 3.33
CA CYS A 88 -3.81 15.45 3.04
C CYS A 88 -4.77 15.21 4.21
N GLY A 89 -5.69 16.17 4.43
CA GLY A 89 -6.53 16.22 5.65
C GLY A 89 -7.49 15.04 5.84
N ASN A 90 -7.73 14.22 4.81
CA ASN A 90 -8.53 12.99 4.89
C ASN A 90 -7.68 11.73 5.04
N LEU A 91 -6.35 11.82 5.01
CA LEU A 91 -5.47 10.68 5.20
C LEU A 91 -5.73 10.03 6.57
N GLN A 92 -6.07 8.76 6.58
CA GLN A 92 -6.38 7.98 7.78
C GLN A 92 -5.30 6.95 8.10
N THR A 93 -4.71 6.35 7.07
CA THR A 93 -3.71 5.29 7.21
C THR A 93 -2.51 5.57 6.32
N LEU A 94 -1.34 5.51 6.92
CA LEU A 94 -0.05 5.62 6.25
C LEU A 94 0.76 4.37 6.49
N ILE A 95 1.31 3.79 5.43
CA ILE A 95 2.13 2.60 5.47
C ILE A 95 3.46 2.91 4.80
N LEU A 96 4.51 2.82 5.59
CA LEU A 96 5.88 3.04 5.16
C LEU A 96 6.61 1.70 5.07
N GLY A 97 6.89 1.28 3.84
CA GLY A 97 7.52 0.01 3.53
C GLY A 97 9.01 -0.04 3.90
N ASN A 98 9.62 -1.22 3.73
CA ASN A 98 10.99 -1.52 4.16
C ASN A 98 12.10 -0.86 3.32
N LYS A 99 11.75 -0.05 2.35
CA LYS A 99 12.71 0.78 1.59
C LYS A 99 12.76 2.22 2.08
N VAL A 100 11.78 2.64 2.89
CA VAL A 100 11.72 4.02 3.37
C VAL A 100 12.80 4.22 4.43
N GLU A 101 13.72 5.12 4.14
CA GLU A 101 14.83 5.49 5.01
C GLU A 101 14.65 6.92 5.56
N ASN A 102 14.09 7.83 4.76
CA ASN A 102 14.03 9.25 5.11
C ASN A 102 12.65 9.84 4.87
N ILE A 103 12.12 10.53 5.88
CA ILE A 103 10.90 11.34 5.81
C ILE A 103 11.32 12.79 6.01
N LEU A 104 11.22 13.59 4.94
CA LEU A 104 11.72 14.95 4.96
C LEU A 104 10.75 15.94 5.59
N GLU A 105 11.17 17.21 5.67
CA GLU A 105 10.48 18.26 6.38
C GLU A 105 9.03 18.42 5.92
N ASN A 106 8.10 18.47 6.86
CA ASN A 106 6.66 18.66 6.62
C ASN A 106 5.98 17.64 5.69
N ALA A 107 6.59 16.48 5.42
CA ALA A 107 6.12 15.50 4.43
C ALA A 107 4.63 15.14 4.59
N PHE A 108 4.13 15.02 5.82
CA PHE A 108 2.73 14.73 6.18
C PHE A 108 2.13 15.80 7.09
N SER A 109 2.67 17.02 7.09
CA SER A 109 2.12 18.08 7.94
C SER A 109 0.64 18.33 7.64
N ASP A 110 -0.15 18.67 8.66
CA ASP A 110 -1.56 18.97 8.56
C ASP A 110 -2.46 17.80 8.05
N CYS A 111 -2.02 16.56 8.23
CA CYS A 111 -2.84 15.36 8.00
C CYS A 111 -3.72 15.10 9.23
N TYR A 112 -4.74 15.95 9.46
CA TYR A 112 -5.53 16.00 10.71
C TYR A 112 -6.29 14.71 11.03
N LYS A 113 -6.60 13.85 10.04
CA LYS A 113 -7.31 12.58 10.22
C LYS A 113 -6.41 11.37 10.24
N LEU A 114 -5.08 11.57 10.11
CA LEU A 114 -4.13 10.46 10.17
C LEU A 114 -4.23 9.78 11.54
N ASN A 115 -4.70 8.54 11.51
CA ASN A 115 -5.00 7.78 12.73
C ASN A 115 -4.02 6.64 12.97
N LYS A 116 -3.62 5.96 11.89
CA LYS A 116 -2.70 4.83 11.94
C LYS A 116 -1.49 5.06 11.06
N VAL A 117 -0.30 4.84 11.63
CA VAL A 117 0.96 4.91 10.91
C VAL A 117 1.71 3.59 11.12
N PHE A 118 2.20 3.00 10.03
CA PHE A 118 3.04 1.82 10.06
C PHE A 118 4.43 2.20 9.55
N ILE A 119 5.46 1.93 10.34
CA ILE A 119 6.85 2.32 10.05
C ILE A 119 7.77 1.11 10.16
N SER A 120 8.49 0.81 9.07
CA SER A 120 9.53 -0.21 9.08
C SER A 120 10.76 0.24 9.88
N LYS A 121 11.51 -0.72 10.38
CA LYS A 121 12.83 -0.48 11.01
C LYS A 121 13.91 0.03 10.05
N SER A 122 13.60 0.13 8.74
CA SER A 122 14.51 0.74 7.75
C SER A 122 14.63 2.25 7.91
N ILE A 123 13.74 2.89 8.66
CA ILE A 123 13.76 4.34 8.86
C ILE A 123 15.07 4.79 9.55
N VAL A 124 15.69 5.81 9.02
CA VAL A 124 16.93 6.43 9.53
C VAL A 124 16.66 7.84 10.03
N GLU A 125 15.74 8.55 9.36
CA GLU A 125 15.50 9.95 9.66
C GLU A 125 14.04 10.35 9.46
N ILE A 126 13.52 11.10 10.45
CA ILE A 126 12.23 11.80 10.40
C ILE A 126 12.53 13.27 10.69
N GLU A 127 12.49 14.11 9.68
CA GLU A 127 12.85 15.53 9.80
C GLU A 127 11.79 16.36 10.55
N ASN A 128 12.11 17.65 10.76
CA ASN A 128 11.25 18.57 11.52
C ASN A 128 9.86 18.68 10.91
N GLY A 129 8.84 18.55 11.75
CA GLY A 129 7.46 18.75 11.35
C GLY A 129 6.94 17.72 10.34
N ALA A 130 7.64 16.60 10.07
CA ALA A 130 7.20 15.59 9.13
C ALA A 130 5.75 15.14 9.42
N PHE A 131 5.35 15.07 10.69
CA PHE A 131 4.00 14.76 11.16
C PHE A 131 3.37 15.90 11.99
N LYS A 132 3.77 17.13 11.72
CA LYS A 132 3.22 18.31 12.40
C LYS A 132 1.71 18.39 12.23
N ASN A 133 1.00 18.69 13.32
CA ASN A 133 -0.47 18.79 13.36
C ASN A 133 -1.23 17.51 12.98
N CYS A 134 -0.59 16.33 12.96
CA CYS A 134 -1.26 15.04 12.81
C CYS A 134 -1.95 14.64 14.13
N SER A 135 -2.92 15.44 14.57
CA SER A 135 -3.48 15.35 15.93
C SER A 135 -4.36 14.13 16.20
N SER A 136 -4.71 13.36 15.18
CA SER A 136 -5.56 12.15 15.31
C SER A 136 -4.76 10.85 15.37
N ILE A 137 -3.42 10.88 15.35
CA ILE A 137 -2.63 9.64 15.44
C ILE A 137 -2.94 8.94 16.76
N ALA A 138 -3.57 7.77 16.65
CA ALA A 138 -3.91 6.93 17.78
C ALA A 138 -2.91 5.77 17.95
N THR A 139 -2.35 5.30 16.84
CA THR A 139 -1.36 4.21 16.84
C THR A 139 -0.28 4.45 15.81
N THR A 140 0.97 4.25 16.22
CA THR A 140 2.14 4.14 15.34
C THR A 140 2.75 2.77 15.55
N GLU A 141 2.60 1.89 14.58
CA GLU A 141 3.16 0.54 14.62
C GLU A 141 4.58 0.60 14.05
N TYR A 142 5.58 0.41 14.90
CA TYR A 142 7.00 0.41 14.53
C TYR A 142 7.56 -1.01 14.58
N GLU A 143 8.17 -1.45 13.48
CA GLU A 143 8.73 -2.81 13.35
C GLU A 143 9.93 -3.05 14.28
N GLY A 144 10.69 -2.00 14.56
CA GLY A 144 11.86 -2.06 15.43
C GLY A 144 11.52 -2.05 16.92
N SER A 145 12.53 -2.34 17.72
CA SER A 145 12.50 -2.18 19.19
C SER A 145 12.64 -0.70 19.60
N GLU A 146 12.45 -0.43 20.88
CA GLU A 146 12.72 0.89 21.45
C GLU A 146 14.19 1.31 21.23
N THR A 147 15.13 0.37 21.37
CA THR A 147 16.56 0.61 21.12
C THR A 147 16.87 0.87 19.64
N ASP A 148 16.11 0.28 18.70
CA ASP A 148 16.28 0.60 17.28
C ASP A 148 15.82 2.04 16.98
N LEU A 149 14.78 2.52 17.68
CA LEU A 149 14.29 3.89 17.50
C LEU A 149 15.26 4.95 18.04
N GLU A 150 16.05 4.62 19.09
CA GLU A 150 17.07 5.53 19.63
C GLU A 150 18.15 5.90 18.61
N GLU A 151 18.38 5.05 17.60
CA GLU A 151 19.32 5.29 16.51
C GLU A 151 18.71 6.15 15.37
N VAL A 152 17.38 6.37 15.37
CA VAL A 152 16.69 7.16 14.36
C VAL A 152 16.76 8.65 14.71
N TYR A 153 17.21 9.48 13.78
CA TYR A 153 17.08 10.92 13.97
C TYR A 153 15.63 11.35 13.86
N ILE A 154 15.09 11.97 14.91
CA ILE A 154 13.72 12.48 14.94
C ILE A 154 13.75 13.97 15.25
N GLY A 155 13.38 14.77 14.26
CA GLY A 155 13.26 16.22 14.35
C GLY A 155 12.09 16.67 15.25
N THR A 156 12.01 17.95 15.50
CA THR A 156 10.95 18.60 16.31
C THR A 156 9.57 18.52 15.64
N ASP A 157 8.51 18.77 16.40
CA ASP A 157 7.10 18.82 15.94
C ASP A 157 6.58 17.45 15.41
N ASN A 158 7.12 16.32 15.95
CA ASN A 158 6.70 14.94 15.63
C ASN A 158 6.11 14.20 16.85
N GLU A 159 5.76 14.91 17.91
CA GLU A 159 5.36 14.32 19.20
C GLU A 159 4.12 13.42 19.08
N ASN A 160 3.16 13.76 18.22
CA ASN A 160 1.97 12.94 18.02
C ASN A 160 2.31 11.54 17.48
N LEU A 161 3.30 11.45 16.59
CA LEU A 161 3.77 10.18 16.07
C LEU A 161 4.44 9.35 17.17
N ILE A 162 5.39 9.97 17.89
CA ILE A 162 6.25 9.30 18.86
C ILE A 162 5.45 8.82 20.07
N ASN A 163 4.54 9.65 20.58
CA ASN A 163 3.73 9.30 21.75
C ASN A 163 2.75 8.13 21.50
N ALA A 164 2.52 7.76 20.26
CA ALA A 164 1.62 6.69 19.86
C ALA A 164 2.32 5.39 19.45
N ILE A 165 3.64 5.26 19.65
CA ILE A 165 4.45 4.12 19.16
C ILE A 165 4.17 2.84 19.95
N ASN A 166 3.90 1.78 19.19
CA ASN A 166 3.98 0.38 19.60
C ASN A 166 5.21 -0.24 18.95
N TYR A 167 6.10 -0.80 19.75
CA TYR A 167 7.36 -1.39 19.29
C TYR A 167 7.21 -2.87 18.93
N ASN A 168 8.14 -3.37 18.10
CA ASN A 168 8.20 -4.77 17.66
C ASN A 168 6.93 -5.22 16.95
N SER A 169 6.26 -4.29 16.29
CA SER A 169 5.06 -4.58 15.52
C SER A 169 5.44 -5.35 14.26
N PRO A 170 4.83 -6.50 13.99
CA PRO A 170 5.11 -7.28 12.78
C PRO A 170 4.49 -6.62 11.55
N LEU A 171 5.13 -5.58 11.03
CA LEU A 171 4.62 -4.84 9.86
C LEU A 171 4.83 -5.56 8.55
N PHE A 172 5.91 -6.34 8.49
CA PHE A 172 6.28 -7.11 7.31
C PHE A 172 6.32 -8.56 7.73
N ALA A 173 5.75 -9.43 6.90
CA ALA A 173 5.85 -10.84 7.18
C ALA A 173 7.33 -11.22 7.31
N PRO A 174 7.86 -11.61 8.49
CA PRO A 174 9.18 -12.22 8.60
C PRO A 174 9.23 -13.44 7.69
N GLU A 175 10.43 -13.88 7.31
CA GLU A 175 10.66 -15.04 6.44
C GLU A 175 9.96 -16.34 6.91
N ASP A 176 9.44 -16.37 8.15
CA ASP A 176 8.80 -17.51 8.82
C ASP A 176 7.32 -17.30 9.19
N ILE A 177 6.62 -16.28 8.67
CA ILE A 177 5.18 -16.13 8.99
C ILE A 177 4.32 -17.06 8.15
N THR A 178 3.63 -17.93 8.86
CA THR A 178 2.41 -18.57 8.37
C THR A 178 1.24 -17.64 8.68
N ILE A 179 0.54 -17.13 7.65
CA ILE A 179 -0.75 -16.49 7.86
C ILE A 179 -1.69 -17.58 8.40
N THR A 180 -1.98 -17.49 9.69
CA THR A 180 -2.90 -18.44 10.32
C THR A 180 -4.32 -18.04 9.97
N ASN A 181 -4.98 -18.90 9.18
CA ASN A 181 -6.41 -18.84 8.88
C ASN A 181 -6.92 -17.51 8.30
N PRO A 182 -6.47 -17.08 7.10
CA PRO A 182 -7.20 -16.04 6.41
C PRO A 182 -8.63 -16.51 6.16
N THR A 183 -9.62 -15.71 6.51
CA THR A 183 -10.98 -16.03 6.12
C THR A 183 -11.19 -15.58 4.68
N ILE A 184 -11.43 -16.53 3.79
CA ILE A 184 -11.67 -16.25 2.38
C ILE A 184 -13.13 -16.47 2.06
N THR A 185 -13.81 -15.42 1.60
CA THR A 185 -15.19 -15.51 1.14
C THR A 185 -15.27 -15.29 -0.36
N LYS A 186 -16.00 -16.17 -1.04
CA LYS A 186 -16.29 -16.09 -2.47
C LYS A 186 -17.65 -15.43 -2.70
N LYS A 187 -17.69 -14.38 -3.52
CA LYS A 187 -18.93 -13.79 -4.02
C LYS A 187 -18.92 -13.81 -5.54
N GLU A 188 -20.02 -14.23 -6.12
CA GLU A 188 -20.17 -14.38 -7.54
C GLU A 188 -20.98 -13.25 -8.15
N THR A 189 -20.50 -12.71 -9.26
CA THR A 189 -21.24 -11.79 -10.14
C THR A 189 -21.50 -12.47 -11.49
N GLU A 190 -22.17 -11.81 -12.43
CA GLU A 190 -22.47 -12.37 -13.74
C GLU A 190 -21.21 -12.81 -14.50
N ASN A 191 -20.13 -11.99 -14.42
CA ASN A 191 -18.92 -12.18 -15.22
C ASN A 191 -17.66 -12.48 -14.40
N GLN A 192 -17.70 -12.38 -13.07
CA GLN A 192 -16.51 -12.49 -12.21
C GLN A 192 -16.78 -13.28 -10.93
N TRP A 193 -15.72 -13.87 -10.41
CA TRP A 193 -15.62 -14.28 -9.00
C TRP A 193 -14.84 -13.22 -8.23
N ASN A 194 -15.40 -12.80 -7.10
CA ASN A 194 -14.77 -11.88 -6.17
C ASN A 194 -14.38 -12.66 -4.91
N PHE A 195 -13.09 -12.69 -4.61
CA PHE A 195 -12.56 -13.31 -3.40
C PHE A 195 -12.25 -12.20 -2.41
N THR A 196 -12.96 -12.17 -1.29
CA THR A 196 -12.63 -11.28 -0.18
C THR A 196 -11.74 -12.03 0.79
N ILE A 197 -10.57 -11.46 1.09
CA ILE A 197 -9.59 -12.04 2.01
C ILE A 197 -9.57 -11.16 3.24
N ASP A 198 -9.89 -11.74 4.39
CA ASP A 198 -9.82 -11.10 5.68
C ASP A 198 -8.64 -11.67 6.46
N VAL A 199 -7.81 -10.80 7.01
CA VAL A 199 -6.68 -11.15 7.86
C VAL A 199 -6.77 -10.42 9.19
N GLU A 200 -6.29 -11.03 10.26
CA GLU A 200 -6.33 -10.43 11.60
C GLU A 200 -5.39 -9.22 11.74
N GLN A 201 -4.33 -9.18 10.93
CA GLN A 201 -3.35 -8.10 10.93
C GLN A 201 -2.98 -7.72 9.49
N PRO A 202 -2.65 -6.44 9.22
CA PRO A 202 -2.21 -6.03 7.91
C PRO A 202 -0.83 -6.62 7.59
N TYR A 203 -0.66 -7.10 6.36
CA TYR A 203 0.62 -7.55 5.83
C TYR A 203 1.01 -6.69 4.63
N ILE A 204 2.25 -6.20 4.61
CA ILE A 204 2.76 -5.27 3.61
C ILE A 204 3.86 -5.96 2.80
N GLY A 205 3.93 -5.60 1.51
CA GLY A 205 4.98 -6.13 0.62
C GLY A 205 4.77 -7.56 0.17
N CYS A 206 3.58 -8.12 0.35
CA CYS A 206 3.23 -9.43 -0.21
C CYS A 206 2.46 -9.28 -1.52
N ASN A 207 2.46 -10.34 -2.32
CA ASN A 207 1.63 -10.44 -3.51
C ASN A 207 0.58 -11.52 -3.30
N VAL A 208 -0.65 -11.26 -3.69
CA VAL A 208 -1.68 -12.29 -3.72
C VAL A 208 -1.91 -12.75 -5.13
N TYR A 209 -1.87 -14.03 -5.31
CA TYR A 209 -2.20 -14.70 -6.57
C TYR A 209 -3.48 -15.48 -6.39
N VAL A 210 -4.44 -15.23 -7.26
CA VAL A 210 -5.61 -16.09 -7.41
C VAL A 210 -5.45 -16.85 -8.73
N ALA A 211 -5.20 -18.14 -8.62
CA ALA A 211 -5.00 -19.03 -9.76
C ALA A 211 -6.25 -19.91 -9.95
N ILE A 212 -6.76 -19.95 -11.16
CA ILE A 212 -7.97 -20.69 -11.54
C ILE A 212 -7.56 -21.94 -12.32
N TYR A 213 -8.11 -23.08 -11.94
CA TYR A 213 -7.77 -24.37 -12.51
C TYR A 213 -9.01 -25.11 -13.01
N ASP A 214 -8.82 -26.01 -14.01
CA ASP A 214 -9.81 -27.00 -14.39
C ASP A 214 -9.74 -28.26 -13.49
N ASN A 215 -10.59 -29.24 -13.77
CA ASN A 215 -10.64 -30.51 -13.00
C ASN A 215 -9.41 -31.42 -13.19
N SER A 216 -8.57 -31.13 -14.16
CA SER A 216 -7.31 -31.84 -14.44
C SER A 216 -6.10 -31.18 -13.79
N GLY A 217 -6.32 -30.05 -13.08
CA GLY A 217 -5.25 -29.26 -12.47
C GLY A 217 -4.49 -28.38 -13.46
N ILE A 218 -5.07 -28.10 -14.64
CA ILE A 218 -4.49 -27.19 -15.61
C ILE A 218 -4.85 -25.76 -15.24
N LEU A 219 -3.83 -24.89 -15.16
CA LEU A 219 -4.01 -23.46 -14.89
C LEU A 219 -4.70 -22.77 -16.07
N LEU A 220 -5.89 -22.22 -15.83
CA LEU A 220 -6.68 -21.51 -16.84
C LEU A 220 -6.46 -20.00 -16.80
N ASN A 221 -6.26 -19.44 -15.61
CA ASN A 221 -6.05 -18.00 -15.41
C ASN A 221 -5.33 -17.77 -14.09
N ALA A 222 -4.58 -16.69 -13.99
CA ALA A 222 -3.97 -16.24 -12.74
C ALA A 222 -3.96 -14.71 -12.69
N ASN A 223 -4.52 -14.14 -11.63
CA ASN A 223 -4.43 -12.72 -11.34
C ASN A 223 -3.45 -12.50 -10.18
N LYS A 224 -2.49 -11.62 -10.41
CA LYS A 224 -1.60 -11.08 -9.39
C LYS A 224 -2.12 -9.71 -8.98
N VAL A 225 -2.31 -9.52 -7.70
CA VAL A 225 -2.58 -8.20 -7.14
C VAL A 225 -1.40 -7.85 -6.24
N PRO A 226 -0.67 -6.75 -6.51
CA PRO A 226 0.30 -6.22 -5.57
C PRO A 226 -0.46 -5.85 -4.31
N PHE A 227 0.06 -6.25 -3.13
CA PHE A 227 -0.82 -6.45 -2.03
C PHE A 227 -0.38 -5.77 -0.75
N GLU A 228 -1.38 -5.17 -0.20
CA GLU A 228 -1.53 -4.86 1.20
C GLU A 228 -2.74 -5.61 1.71
N LEU A 229 -2.48 -6.60 2.56
CA LEU A 229 -3.55 -7.34 3.21
C LEU A 229 -4.14 -6.49 4.32
N TYR A 230 -5.22 -5.77 4.00
CA TYR A 230 -6.17 -5.27 4.98
C TYR A 230 -7.39 -6.17 5.04
N ASN A 231 -8.13 -6.06 6.14
CA ASN A 231 -9.46 -6.63 6.19
C ASN A 231 -10.28 -6.19 4.97
N ASN A 232 -10.99 -7.14 4.37
CA ASN A 232 -11.85 -6.96 3.21
C ASN A 232 -11.15 -6.68 1.87
N THR A 233 -9.93 -7.13 1.66
CA THR A 233 -9.33 -7.04 0.32
C THR A 233 -10.08 -7.92 -0.68
N VAL A 234 -10.56 -7.32 -1.75
CA VAL A 234 -11.32 -8.02 -2.80
C VAL A 234 -10.47 -8.19 -4.06
N ILE A 235 -10.32 -9.44 -4.50
CA ILE A 235 -9.66 -9.79 -5.75
C ILE A 235 -10.71 -10.32 -6.72
N SER A 236 -10.83 -9.66 -7.87
CA SER A 236 -11.77 -10.04 -8.93
C SER A 236 -11.07 -10.85 -10.02
N VAL A 237 -11.65 -11.97 -10.40
CA VAL A 237 -11.16 -12.83 -11.49
C VAL A 237 -12.28 -13.11 -12.46
N ASP A 238 -12.02 -12.96 -13.76
CA ASP A 238 -12.99 -13.23 -14.80
C ASP A 238 -13.38 -14.71 -14.84
N LYS A 239 -14.66 -14.98 -15.03
CA LYS A 239 -15.17 -16.34 -15.13
C LYS A 239 -14.65 -17.04 -16.37
N ASN A 240 -14.32 -18.31 -16.18
CA ASN A 240 -13.99 -19.25 -17.23
C ASN A 240 -14.91 -20.47 -17.10
N SER A 241 -15.58 -20.86 -18.19
CA SER A 241 -16.55 -21.96 -18.21
C SER A 241 -15.97 -23.33 -17.85
N ASN A 242 -14.65 -23.49 -17.97
CA ASN A 242 -13.95 -24.74 -17.63
C ASN A 242 -13.36 -24.73 -16.23
N ALA A 243 -13.49 -23.64 -15.49
CA ALA A 243 -12.93 -23.48 -14.17
C ALA A 243 -13.69 -24.35 -13.15
N GLN A 244 -12.95 -25.05 -12.30
CA GLN A 244 -13.48 -25.96 -11.27
C GLN A 244 -13.13 -25.48 -9.87
N TYR A 245 -11.92 -24.97 -9.68
CA TYR A 245 -11.47 -24.45 -8.40
C TYR A 245 -10.47 -23.33 -8.55
N ALA A 246 -10.35 -22.54 -7.48
CA ALA A 246 -9.35 -21.50 -7.34
C ALA A 246 -8.35 -21.87 -6.23
N LYS A 247 -7.10 -21.49 -6.42
CA LYS A 247 -6.09 -21.49 -5.34
C LYS A 247 -5.65 -20.07 -5.09
N ILE A 248 -5.61 -19.68 -3.83
CA ILE A 248 -5.13 -18.36 -3.43
C ILE A 248 -3.79 -18.54 -2.74
N PHE A 249 -2.79 -17.84 -3.26
CA PHE A 249 -1.43 -17.84 -2.73
C PHE A 249 -1.09 -16.43 -2.29
N VAL A 250 -0.53 -16.32 -1.10
CA VAL A 250 0.08 -15.07 -0.62
C VAL A 250 1.59 -15.28 -0.60
N TRP A 251 2.32 -14.44 -1.33
CA TRP A 251 3.78 -14.56 -1.48
C TRP A 251 4.46 -13.28 -1.02
N ILE A 252 5.57 -13.44 -0.28
CA ILE A 252 6.48 -12.34 0.03
C ILE A 252 7.49 -12.22 -1.11
N ASN A 253 7.67 -11.01 -1.64
CA ASN A 253 8.75 -10.68 -2.58
C ASN A 253 8.89 -11.64 -3.77
N ASP A 254 7.78 -12.14 -4.33
CA ASP A 254 7.73 -13.05 -5.48
C ASP A 254 8.48 -14.41 -5.31
N MET A 255 9.00 -14.72 -4.13
CA MET A 255 9.93 -15.86 -3.97
C MET A 255 9.50 -16.93 -2.96
N GLN A 256 8.61 -16.63 -2.00
CA GLN A 256 8.18 -17.63 -1.02
C GLN A 256 6.68 -17.54 -0.69
N PRO A 257 5.94 -18.66 -0.70
CA PRO A 257 4.56 -18.67 -0.25
C PRO A 257 4.49 -18.50 1.27
N ILE A 258 3.68 -17.55 1.74
CA ILE A 258 3.40 -17.34 3.17
C ILE A 258 2.28 -18.28 3.63
N THR A 259 1.43 -18.73 2.72
CA THR A 259 0.34 -19.65 3.03
C THR A 259 0.44 -20.94 2.24
N THR A 260 -0.02 -22.03 2.85
CA THR A 260 -0.48 -23.20 2.07
C THR A 260 -1.70 -22.76 1.27
N SER A 261 -1.69 -23.01 -0.05
CA SER A 261 -2.83 -22.65 -0.90
C SER A 261 -4.14 -23.23 -0.35
N GLU A 262 -5.12 -22.38 -0.06
CA GLU A 262 -6.49 -22.85 0.13
C GLU A 262 -7.15 -23.12 -1.22
N GLU A 263 -7.75 -24.31 -1.35
CA GLU A 263 -8.50 -24.70 -2.52
C GLU A 263 -9.97 -24.33 -2.33
N ILE A 264 -10.49 -23.48 -3.21
CA ILE A 264 -11.88 -23.01 -3.16
C ILE A 264 -12.62 -23.55 -4.35
N SER A 265 -13.67 -24.33 -4.10
CA SER A 265 -14.55 -24.82 -5.18
C SER A 265 -15.25 -23.65 -5.87
N LEU A 266 -15.21 -23.63 -7.20
CA LEU A 266 -15.92 -22.65 -8.04
C LEU A 266 -17.27 -23.16 -8.53
N ILE A 267 -17.52 -24.46 -8.38
CA ILE A 267 -18.78 -25.12 -8.73
C ILE A 267 -19.59 -25.31 -7.45
N ASN A 268 -20.89 -25.04 -7.55
CA ASN A 268 -21.86 -25.35 -6.49
C ASN A 268 -22.34 -26.79 -6.59
#